data_6a0b3508340d6b86793ae9d58aebbe73
#
_entry.id   6a0b3508340d6b86793ae9d58aebbe73
#
_cell.length_a   1.000
_cell.length_b   1.000
_cell.length_c   1.000
_cell.angle_alpha   90.00
_cell.angle_beta   90.00
_cell.angle_gamma   90.00
#
_symmetry.space_group_name_H-M   'P 1'
#
loop_
_entity.id
_entity.type
_entity.pdbx_description
1 polymer ?
#
loop_
_entity_poly.entity_id
_entity_poly.type
_entity_poly.pdbx_seq_one_letter_code
_entity_poly.pdbx_strand_id
1 'polypeptide(L)'
;MPFRRRRERGSLFVGVMLMIIPVCGLLGLVADLGLSYFTMQSAHAAAEAAAIAAVHSAMDNVNAGGSYSCGSNNFLKCQAATNCATVIPSPTNSNLQNGCAYAIANGFNSGGLGGKQTVTIEANTTSPVLGVKVNYWVTVRITQQNPLTFLAVLGGNKLNVGVESTAAVVFKVPPACITSLDSSASAALTVSGGASVVLSNCAAQVNSDDGNALNCNGGGSLSAPSINVVGGAGGCPATTGAPAVSDPFGGLAPPDLTGLANGSFDNGTNTYSPGIYKGGISVHNASVTFSPGTYILEGGGLTCNSGCTMTGTGVTFYNTCNSGACDGGSTGYKPISINGQGTVNLSAPTDSGILFFQDRMLSMNNDNEDIEGGASGSLSGVLYFPEANLKFAGSFSGANASTVIVANTVTLAGNSSLETSLTNPPTWMPTASLLE
;
A
#
# COMPACT_ATOMS: atom_id res chain seq x y z
N MET A 1 -13.73 -96.22 0.64
CA MET A 1 -12.61 -95.34 0.80
C MET A 1 -13.09 -94.05 1.43
N PRO A 2 -12.72 -93.70 2.66
CA PRO A 2 -13.14 -92.43 3.28
C PRO A 2 -12.12 -91.31 3.00
N PHE A 3 -12.57 -90.23 2.37
CA PHE A 3 -11.81 -89.03 2.19
C PHE A 3 -11.53 -88.38 3.54
N ARG A 4 -10.29 -88.34 3.96
CA ARG A 4 -9.77 -87.65 5.14
C ARG A 4 -9.73 -86.07 4.81
N ARG A 5 -10.72 -85.31 5.27
CA ARG A 5 -10.63 -83.82 5.28
C ARG A 5 -9.51 -83.40 6.25
N ARG A 6 -8.38 -82.96 5.71
CA ARG A 6 -7.33 -82.30 6.47
C ARG A 6 -7.92 -81.05 7.03
N ARG A 7 -7.80 -80.82 8.34
CA ARG A 7 -8.14 -79.62 9.04
C ARG A 7 -7.06 -78.53 8.70
N GLU A 8 -7.35 -77.68 7.75
CA GLU A 8 -6.50 -76.46 7.42
C GLU A 8 -6.85 -75.31 8.28
N ARG A 9 -7.19 -75.47 9.57
CA ARG A 9 -7.59 -74.35 10.46
C ARG A 9 -6.41 -73.55 11.04
N GLY A 10 -5.14 -73.94 10.91
CA GLY A 10 -3.97 -73.29 11.42
C GLY A 10 -3.34 -72.31 10.43
N SER A 11 -3.45 -72.55 9.14
CA SER A 11 -2.82 -71.78 8.06
C SER A 11 -3.49 -70.36 7.84
N LEU A 12 -4.82 -70.34 8.00
CA LEU A 12 -5.59 -69.08 7.88
C LEU A 12 -5.24 -68.03 8.99
N PHE A 13 -5.03 -68.49 10.23
CA PHE A 13 -4.71 -67.68 11.36
C PHE A 13 -3.32 -67.06 11.20
N VAL A 14 -2.35 -67.81 10.75
CA VAL A 14 -0.98 -67.33 10.45
C VAL A 14 -0.99 -66.33 9.30
N GLY A 15 -1.80 -66.58 8.24
CA GLY A 15 -1.93 -65.67 7.10
C GLY A 15 -2.58 -64.30 7.49
N VAL A 16 -3.61 -64.36 8.35
CA VAL A 16 -4.26 -63.13 8.87
C VAL A 16 -3.31 -62.35 9.77
N MET A 17 -2.55 -62.99 10.67
CA MET A 17 -1.56 -62.36 11.51
C MET A 17 -0.43 -61.69 10.67
N LEU A 18 0.03 -62.36 9.60
CA LEU A 18 1.04 -61.81 8.68
C LEU A 18 0.53 -60.61 7.87
N MET A 19 -0.78 -60.50 7.59
CA MET A 19 -1.38 -59.37 6.90
C MET A 19 -1.69 -58.19 7.84
N ILE A 20 -2.00 -58.42 9.11
CA ILE A 20 -2.31 -57.33 10.06
C ILE A 20 -1.07 -56.44 10.30
N ILE A 21 0.13 -57.03 10.41
CA ILE A 21 1.35 -56.26 10.69
C ILE A 21 1.62 -55.19 9.60
N PRO A 22 1.67 -55.51 8.30
CA PRO A 22 1.89 -54.48 7.27
C PRO A 22 0.73 -53.50 7.15
N VAL A 23 -0.52 -53.93 7.38
CA VAL A 23 -1.67 -53.00 7.36
C VAL A 23 -1.59 -52.02 8.53
N CYS A 24 -1.29 -52.45 9.74
CA CYS A 24 -1.07 -51.57 10.88
C CYS A 24 0.14 -50.64 10.68
N GLY A 25 1.21 -51.15 10.04
CA GLY A 25 2.36 -50.33 9.67
C GLY A 25 2.02 -49.23 8.68
N LEU A 26 1.23 -49.52 7.64
CA LEU A 26 0.76 -48.52 6.67
C LEU A 26 -0.18 -47.49 7.29
N LEU A 27 -1.12 -47.90 8.12
CA LEU A 27 -2.02 -47.00 8.84
C LEU A 27 -1.23 -46.06 9.78
N GLY A 28 -0.23 -46.62 10.46
CA GLY A 28 0.67 -45.85 11.34
C GLY A 28 1.51 -44.83 10.56
N LEU A 29 2.03 -45.20 9.39
CA LEU A 29 2.75 -44.30 8.51
C LEU A 29 1.87 -43.13 8.06
N VAL A 30 0.63 -43.42 7.67
CA VAL A 30 -0.33 -42.35 7.27
C VAL A 30 -0.63 -41.41 8.44
N ALA A 31 -0.76 -41.94 9.67
CA ALA A 31 -1.00 -41.13 10.86
C ALA A 31 0.20 -40.20 11.20
N ASP A 32 1.43 -40.73 11.20
CA ASP A 32 2.65 -39.98 11.50
C ASP A 32 2.94 -38.92 10.43
N LEU A 33 2.77 -39.24 9.14
CA LEU A 33 2.94 -38.30 8.04
C LEU A 33 1.81 -37.26 8.03
N GLY A 34 0.56 -37.67 8.30
CA GLY A 34 -0.57 -36.73 8.38
C GLY A 34 -0.41 -35.72 9.50
N LEU A 35 0.05 -36.13 10.69
CA LEU A 35 0.34 -35.22 11.78
C LEU A 35 1.48 -34.22 11.41
N SER A 36 2.52 -34.76 10.77
CA SER A 36 3.66 -33.91 10.35
C SER A 36 3.28 -32.91 9.26
N TYR A 37 2.42 -33.34 8.33
CA TYR A 37 1.88 -32.43 7.31
C TYR A 37 0.97 -31.34 7.93
N PHE A 38 0.10 -31.70 8.84
CA PHE A 38 -0.72 -30.73 9.59
C PHE A 38 0.15 -29.74 10.36
N THR A 39 1.18 -30.23 11.05
CA THR A 39 2.14 -29.36 11.75
C THR A 39 2.84 -28.42 10.78
N MET A 40 3.23 -28.89 9.59
CA MET A 40 3.87 -28.06 8.57
C MET A 40 2.95 -26.93 8.09
N GLN A 41 1.70 -27.23 7.80
CA GLN A 41 0.72 -26.22 7.37
C GLN A 41 0.44 -25.20 8.48
N SER A 42 0.29 -25.65 9.72
CA SER A 42 0.08 -24.75 10.87
C SER A 42 1.30 -23.87 11.13
N ALA A 43 2.51 -24.43 11.00
CA ALA A 43 3.74 -23.67 11.17
C ALA A 43 3.94 -22.65 10.04
N HIS A 44 3.55 -22.99 8.80
CA HIS A 44 3.62 -22.07 7.66
C HIS A 44 2.69 -20.87 7.88
N ALA A 45 1.42 -21.12 8.20
CA ALA A 45 0.47 -20.04 8.52
C ALA A 45 0.93 -19.17 9.70
N ALA A 46 1.55 -19.77 10.72
CA ALA A 46 2.10 -19.03 11.85
C ALA A 46 3.32 -18.18 11.46
N ALA A 47 4.20 -18.69 10.60
CA ALA A 47 5.37 -17.94 10.09
C ALA A 47 4.95 -16.75 9.23
N GLU A 48 3.97 -16.95 8.34
CA GLU A 48 3.37 -15.88 7.52
C GLU A 48 2.74 -14.79 8.39
N ALA A 49 1.87 -15.17 9.33
CA ALA A 49 1.22 -14.24 10.24
C ALA A 49 2.24 -13.44 11.06
N ALA A 50 3.29 -14.10 11.56
CA ALA A 50 4.34 -13.47 12.33
C ALA A 50 5.20 -12.50 11.50
N ALA A 51 5.57 -12.88 10.28
CA ALA A 51 6.34 -12.04 9.37
C ALA A 51 5.52 -10.79 8.96
N ILE A 52 4.25 -10.97 8.57
CA ILE A 52 3.35 -9.87 8.22
C ILE A 52 3.13 -8.94 9.43
N ALA A 53 2.89 -9.47 10.63
CA ALA A 53 2.69 -8.66 11.83
C ALA A 53 3.91 -7.80 12.17
N ALA A 54 5.13 -8.35 12.03
CA ALA A 54 6.36 -7.60 12.24
C ALA A 54 6.54 -6.48 11.21
N VAL A 55 6.20 -6.72 9.95
CA VAL A 55 6.27 -5.73 8.87
C VAL A 55 5.21 -4.64 9.05
N HIS A 56 3.96 -5.00 9.37
CA HIS A 56 2.91 -4.01 9.67
C HIS A 56 3.30 -3.12 10.85
N SER A 57 3.82 -3.71 11.92
CA SER A 57 4.28 -2.93 13.08
C SER A 57 5.43 -1.97 12.74
N ALA A 58 6.30 -2.33 11.79
CA ALA A 58 7.31 -1.44 11.26
C ALA A 58 6.70 -0.29 10.44
N MET A 59 5.70 -0.59 9.60
CA MET A 59 4.98 0.41 8.81
C MET A 59 4.24 1.41 9.71
N ASP A 60 3.54 0.93 10.74
CA ASP A 60 2.82 1.78 11.69
C ASP A 60 3.78 2.75 12.40
N ASN A 61 4.97 2.29 12.78
CA ASN A 61 5.99 3.13 13.38
C ASN A 61 6.50 4.20 12.41
N VAL A 62 6.70 3.86 11.13
CA VAL A 62 7.13 4.83 10.10
C VAL A 62 6.02 5.85 9.83
N ASN A 63 4.77 5.42 9.75
CA ASN A 63 3.62 6.30 9.60
C ASN A 63 3.45 7.27 10.80
N ALA A 64 3.91 6.86 11.99
CA ALA A 64 3.96 7.71 13.18
C ALA A 64 5.20 8.60 13.27
N GLY A 65 5.94 8.81 12.16
CA GLY A 65 7.12 9.68 12.09
C GLY A 65 8.46 8.98 12.25
N GLY A 66 8.50 7.65 12.27
CA GLY A 66 9.73 6.87 12.21
C GLY A 66 10.35 6.81 10.82
N SER A 67 11.38 6.00 10.65
CA SER A 67 12.02 5.75 9.35
C SER A 67 12.36 4.26 9.18
N TYR A 68 12.46 3.80 7.93
CA TYR A 68 12.96 2.45 7.62
C TYR A 68 14.47 2.37 7.77
N SER A 69 15.01 2.85 8.89
CA SER A 69 16.43 2.78 9.21
C SER A 69 16.69 1.86 10.38
N CYS A 70 17.70 1.00 10.23
CA CYS A 70 18.15 0.11 11.30
C CYS A 70 18.92 0.90 12.35
N GLY A 71 18.45 0.91 13.59
CA GLY A 71 19.12 1.58 14.71
C GLY A 71 18.91 0.85 16.02
N SER A 72 19.90 0.90 16.88
CA SER A 72 19.86 0.22 18.19
C SER A 72 18.74 0.76 19.10
N ASN A 73 18.39 2.03 18.97
CA ASN A 73 17.38 2.69 19.78
C ASN A 73 16.02 2.84 19.08
N ASN A 74 15.91 2.43 17.82
CA ASN A 74 14.67 2.54 17.07
C ASN A 74 13.71 1.40 17.43
N PHE A 75 12.42 1.63 17.31
CA PHE A 75 11.40 0.58 17.41
C PHE A 75 11.57 -0.44 16.28
N LEU A 76 11.89 0.01 15.07
CA LEU A 76 12.24 -0.83 13.93
C LEU A 76 13.66 -1.39 14.14
N LYS A 77 13.75 -2.72 14.17
CA LYS A 77 15.03 -3.45 14.38
C LYS A 77 15.45 -4.18 13.12
N CYS A 78 16.75 -4.17 12.86
CA CYS A 78 17.40 -5.08 11.94
C CYS A 78 18.34 -6.00 12.71
N GLN A 79 18.25 -7.28 12.43
CA GLN A 79 19.10 -8.30 13.06
C GLN A 79 19.22 -9.53 12.19
N ALA A 80 20.35 -10.25 12.34
CA ALA A 80 20.49 -11.59 11.80
C ALA A 80 19.53 -12.56 12.51
N ALA A 81 19.34 -13.75 11.94
CA ALA A 81 18.44 -14.77 12.47
C ALA A 81 18.70 -15.04 13.95
N THR A 82 17.76 -14.69 14.79
CA THR A 82 17.84 -14.78 16.25
C THR A 82 16.59 -15.45 16.80
N ASN A 83 16.73 -16.27 17.83
CA ASN A 83 15.59 -16.92 18.47
C ASN A 83 14.64 -15.87 19.07
N CYS A 84 13.36 -16.04 18.84
CA CYS A 84 12.34 -15.31 19.57
C CYS A 84 12.45 -15.60 21.07
N ALA A 85 12.25 -14.58 21.90
CA ALA A 85 12.16 -14.75 23.35
C ALA A 85 10.92 -15.60 23.69
N THR A 86 11.02 -16.42 24.73
CA THR A 86 9.92 -17.27 25.21
C THR A 86 8.80 -16.48 25.87
N VAL A 87 9.10 -15.26 26.32
CA VAL A 87 8.14 -14.31 26.90
C VAL A 87 8.33 -12.98 26.20
N ILE A 88 7.25 -12.45 25.65
CA ILE A 88 7.24 -11.15 24.95
C ILE A 88 6.60 -10.10 25.88
N PRO A 89 7.21 -8.93 26.06
CA PRO A 89 6.62 -7.84 26.82
C PRO A 89 5.36 -7.31 26.17
N SER A 90 4.43 -6.81 26.98
CA SER A 90 3.22 -6.10 26.52
C SER A 90 3.14 -4.72 27.21
N PRO A 91 3.21 -3.61 26.46
CA PRO A 91 3.38 -3.51 25.00
C PRO A 91 4.74 -3.98 24.50
N THR A 92 4.82 -4.36 23.23
CA THR A 92 6.08 -4.76 22.59
C THR A 92 7.01 -3.55 22.40
N ASN A 93 8.30 -3.75 22.56
CA ASN A 93 9.32 -2.70 22.44
C ASN A 93 9.96 -2.63 21.05
N SER A 94 9.57 -3.51 20.14
CA SER A 94 10.03 -3.53 18.75
C SER A 94 9.06 -4.28 17.83
N ASN A 95 9.14 -3.97 16.55
CA ASN A 95 8.36 -4.65 15.51
C ASN A 95 8.67 -6.17 15.47
N LEU A 96 9.91 -6.60 15.72
CA LEU A 96 10.27 -8.02 15.72
C LEU A 96 9.66 -8.77 16.91
N GLN A 97 9.56 -8.11 18.09
CA GLN A 97 8.84 -8.69 19.23
C GLN A 97 7.36 -8.89 18.91
N ASN A 98 6.78 -7.98 18.13
CA ASN A 98 5.39 -8.14 17.67
C ASN A 98 5.24 -9.38 16.80
N GLY A 99 6.13 -9.61 15.83
CA GLY A 99 6.18 -10.84 15.04
C GLY A 99 6.32 -12.09 15.92
N CYS A 100 7.25 -12.10 16.89
CA CYS A 100 7.40 -13.20 17.83
C CYS A 100 6.14 -13.45 18.67
N ALA A 101 5.43 -12.40 19.08
CA ALA A 101 4.16 -12.53 19.82
C ALA A 101 3.08 -13.22 18.97
N TYR A 102 3.01 -12.91 17.67
CA TYR A 102 2.08 -13.58 16.75
C TYR A 102 2.44 -15.06 16.52
N ALA A 103 3.72 -15.41 16.44
CA ALA A 103 4.12 -16.83 16.38
C ALA A 103 3.67 -17.58 17.63
N ILE A 104 3.84 -17.01 18.82
CA ILE A 104 3.39 -17.58 20.09
C ILE A 104 1.87 -17.72 20.14
N ALA A 105 1.13 -16.69 19.70
CA ALA A 105 -0.33 -16.72 19.65
C ALA A 105 -0.87 -17.81 18.72
N ASN A 106 -0.08 -18.18 17.69
CA ASN A 106 -0.39 -19.29 16.77
C ASN A 106 0.19 -20.64 17.23
N GLY A 107 0.66 -20.75 18.48
CA GLY A 107 1.08 -22.01 19.10
C GLY A 107 2.55 -22.41 18.90
N PHE A 108 3.40 -21.51 18.38
CA PHE A 108 4.83 -21.77 18.16
C PHE A 108 5.69 -20.83 19.01
N ASN A 109 6.43 -21.43 19.95
CA ASN A 109 7.30 -20.71 20.87
C ASN A 109 8.70 -21.34 20.91
N SER A 110 9.76 -20.53 20.88
CA SER A 110 11.13 -21.01 21.08
C SER A 110 11.24 -21.73 22.43
N GLY A 111 11.72 -22.97 22.40
CA GLY A 111 11.72 -23.83 23.60
C GLY A 111 10.40 -24.51 23.91
N GLY A 112 9.34 -24.27 23.14
CA GLY A 112 8.05 -24.95 23.25
C GLY A 112 8.15 -26.47 23.07
N LEU A 113 7.15 -27.21 23.56
CA LEU A 113 7.11 -28.67 23.55
C LEU A 113 8.36 -29.34 24.18
N GLY A 114 8.92 -28.72 25.24
CA GLY A 114 10.11 -29.23 25.90
C GLY A 114 11.41 -29.08 25.08
N GLY A 115 11.54 -27.96 24.37
CA GLY A 115 12.71 -27.66 23.55
C GLY A 115 12.65 -28.22 22.12
N LYS A 116 11.49 -28.71 21.69
CA LYS A 116 11.28 -29.30 20.34
C LYS A 116 10.82 -28.27 19.31
N GLN A 117 10.51 -27.06 19.74
CA GLN A 117 10.15 -25.93 18.86
C GLN A 117 11.25 -24.87 18.88
N THR A 118 11.52 -24.28 17.71
CA THR A 118 12.38 -23.09 17.59
C THR A 118 11.69 -22.12 16.64
N VAL A 119 11.63 -20.85 17.05
CA VAL A 119 11.16 -19.75 16.22
C VAL A 119 12.29 -18.76 16.12
N THR A 120 12.79 -18.50 14.91
CA THR A 120 13.80 -17.47 14.65
C THR A 120 13.21 -16.36 13.81
N ILE A 121 13.66 -15.14 14.04
CA ILE A 121 13.28 -13.96 13.30
C ILE A 121 14.53 -13.20 12.84
N GLU A 122 14.48 -12.74 11.60
CA GLU A 122 15.55 -12.02 10.92
C GLU A 122 14.96 -10.84 10.18
N ALA A 123 15.66 -9.70 10.11
CA ALA A 123 15.17 -8.53 9.41
C ALA A 123 16.30 -7.63 8.91
N ASN A 124 16.09 -7.00 7.76
CA ASN A 124 17.05 -6.06 7.17
C ASN A 124 16.33 -5.09 6.21
N THR A 125 17.07 -4.07 5.78
CA THR A 125 16.64 -3.10 4.74
C THR A 125 17.20 -3.43 3.35
N THR A 126 18.18 -4.35 3.26
CA THR A 126 18.69 -4.81 1.97
C THR A 126 17.85 -5.95 1.45
N SER A 127 17.32 -5.83 0.22
CA SER A 127 16.41 -6.85 -0.34
C SER A 127 16.99 -8.26 -0.29
N PRO A 128 16.24 -9.25 0.20
CA PRO A 128 16.68 -10.65 0.20
C PRO A 128 16.53 -11.30 -1.19
N VAL A 129 15.75 -10.69 -2.09
CA VAL A 129 15.47 -11.20 -3.43
C VAL A 129 16.02 -10.25 -4.47
N LEU A 130 16.81 -10.78 -5.42
CA LEU A 130 17.36 -10.01 -6.52
C LEU A 130 16.25 -9.44 -7.42
N GLY A 131 16.34 -8.14 -7.69
CA GLY A 131 15.39 -7.43 -8.56
C GLY A 131 14.11 -6.94 -7.88
N VAL A 132 13.86 -7.32 -6.63
CA VAL A 132 12.75 -6.79 -5.84
C VAL A 132 13.25 -5.65 -4.95
N LYS A 133 12.71 -4.45 -5.13
CA LYS A 133 13.00 -3.31 -4.25
C LYS A 133 12.10 -3.39 -3.02
N VAL A 134 12.70 -3.47 -1.85
CA VAL A 134 12.00 -3.44 -0.56
C VAL A 134 12.64 -2.38 0.34
N ASN A 135 11.87 -1.74 1.19
CA ASN A 135 12.42 -0.84 2.21
C ASN A 135 12.84 -1.58 3.46
N TYR A 136 12.12 -2.64 3.76
CA TYR A 136 12.33 -3.43 4.96
C TYR A 136 11.70 -4.81 4.76
N TRP A 137 12.35 -5.85 5.29
CA TRP A 137 11.82 -7.20 5.25
C TRP A 137 12.04 -7.93 6.56
N VAL A 138 11.19 -8.90 6.83
CA VAL A 138 11.27 -9.80 7.98
C VAL A 138 11.06 -11.22 7.52
N THR A 139 11.98 -12.10 7.89
CA THR A 139 11.84 -13.55 7.70
C THR A 139 11.64 -14.21 9.06
N VAL A 140 10.63 -15.06 9.12
CA VAL A 140 10.36 -15.92 10.28
C VAL A 140 10.53 -17.37 9.88
N ARG A 141 11.35 -18.11 10.66
CA ARG A 141 11.55 -19.55 10.48
C ARG A 141 11.03 -20.28 11.70
N ILE A 142 10.24 -21.30 11.49
CA ILE A 142 9.68 -22.16 12.54
C ILE A 142 10.16 -23.57 12.28
N THR A 143 10.76 -24.19 13.29
CA THR A 143 11.11 -25.61 13.27
C THR A 143 10.46 -26.33 14.43
N GLN A 144 9.95 -27.53 14.16
CA GLN A 144 9.37 -28.40 15.18
C GLN A 144 9.79 -29.85 14.96
N GLN A 145 10.12 -30.53 16.05
CA GLN A 145 10.36 -31.96 16.06
C GLN A 145 9.09 -32.69 16.47
N ASN A 146 8.51 -33.43 15.56
CA ASN A 146 7.36 -34.30 15.83
C ASN A 146 7.84 -35.70 16.23
N PRO A 147 7.39 -36.24 17.36
CA PRO A 147 7.65 -37.61 17.69
C PRO A 147 6.92 -38.52 16.70
N LEU A 148 7.61 -39.55 16.23
CA LEU A 148 7.00 -40.61 15.43
C LEU A 148 6.49 -41.69 16.37
N THR A 149 5.22 -42.07 16.22
CA THR A 149 4.59 -43.07 17.08
C THR A 149 4.68 -44.45 16.44
N PHE A 150 4.34 -44.58 15.20
CA PHE A 150 4.29 -45.82 14.48
C PHE A 150 5.57 -46.12 13.69
N LEU A 151 6.17 -45.12 13.09
CA LEU A 151 7.47 -45.23 12.43
C LEU A 151 8.62 -45.47 13.43
N ALA A 152 8.41 -45.21 14.71
CA ALA A 152 9.36 -45.58 15.78
C ALA A 152 9.62 -47.11 15.83
N VAL A 153 8.65 -47.93 15.49
CA VAL A 153 8.78 -49.39 15.40
C VAL A 153 9.77 -49.79 14.28
N LEU A 154 9.89 -48.97 13.26
CA LEU A 154 10.79 -49.18 12.12
C LEU A 154 12.17 -48.46 12.32
N GLY A 155 12.43 -47.93 13.52
CA GLY A 155 13.67 -47.28 13.89
C GLY A 155 13.69 -45.76 13.69
N GLY A 156 12.60 -45.16 13.25
CA GLY A 156 12.47 -43.68 13.16
C GLY A 156 12.07 -43.09 14.51
N ASN A 157 12.81 -42.07 15.02
CA ASN A 157 12.50 -41.52 16.33
C ASN A 157 11.75 -40.18 16.26
N LYS A 158 11.96 -39.40 15.20
CA LYS A 158 11.43 -38.04 15.07
C LYS A 158 11.43 -37.62 13.60
N LEU A 159 10.50 -36.74 13.25
CA LEU A 159 10.47 -36.01 12.00
C LEU A 159 10.60 -34.52 12.29
N ASN A 160 11.54 -33.85 11.63
CA ASN A 160 11.71 -32.41 11.75
C ASN A 160 10.86 -31.72 10.66
N VAL A 161 9.99 -30.85 11.08
CA VAL A 161 9.25 -29.91 10.22
C VAL A 161 9.96 -28.58 10.30
N GLY A 162 10.26 -27.97 9.16
CA GLY A 162 10.83 -26.64 9.05
C GLY A 162 10.10 -25.84 7.98
N VAL A 163 9.75 -24.62 8.29
CA VAL A 163 9.10 -23.67 7.37
C VAL A 163 9.75 -22.31 7.51
N GLU A 164 9.66 -21.55 6.43
CA GLU A 164 10.15 -20.16 6.36
C GLU A 164 9.11 -19.33 5.66
N SER A 165 8.92 -18.10 6.14
CA SER A 165 8.11 -17.11 5.44
C SER A 165 8.77 -15.74 5.56
N THR A 166 8.82 -15.01 4.46
CA THR A 166 9.37 -13.66 4.38
C THR A 166 8.27 -12.69 4.00
N ALA A 167 8.05 -11.68 4.82
CA ALA A 167 7.24 -10.52 4.49
C ALA A 167 8.14 -9.30 4.28
N ALA A 168 7.74 -8.40 3.41
CA ALA A 168 8.46 -7.17 3.14
C ALA A 168 7.53 -5.99 2.95
N VAL A 169 8.07 -4.80 3.21
CA VAL A 169 7.49 -3.55 2.75
C VAL A 169 7.85 -3.39 1.28
N VAL A 170 6.91 -3.69 0.44
CA VAL A 170 7.02 -3.51 -1.02
C VAL A 170 6.18 -2.31 -1.43
N PHE A 171 6.64 -1.64 -2.48
CA PHE A 171 5.89 -0.53 -3.05
C PHE A 171 5.04 -1.04 -4.21
N LYS A 172 3.73 -0.99 -4.04
CA LYS A 172 2.84 -1.20 -5.18
C LYS A 172 2.73 0.07 -5.99
N VAL A 173 3.05 -0.02 -7.24
CA VAL A 173 2.67 1.01 -8.22
C VAL A 173 1.14 0.96 -8.32
N PRO A 174 0.43 2.10 -8.19
CA PRO A 174 -1.00 2.11 -8.46
C PRO A 174 -1.25 1.55 -9.86
N PRO A 175 -2.25 0.71 -10.04
CA PRO A 175 -2.55 0.12 -11.35
C PRO A 175 -2.96 1.19 -12.38
N ALA A 176 -3.34 2.38 -11.93
CA ALA A 176 -3.77 3.49 -12.75
C ALA A 176 -3.10 4.80 -12.35
N CYS A 177 -2.74 5.62 -13.36
CA CYS A 177 -2.29 7.00 -13.15
C CYS A 177 -3.44 7.98 -12.96
N ILE A 178 -4.61 7.63 -13.46
CA ILE A 178 -5.85 8.38 -13.22
C ILE A 178 -6.88 7.41 -12.67
N THR A 179 -7.41 7.70 -11.49
CA THR A 179 -8.52 6.99 -10.88
C THR A 179 -9.62 7.99 -10.51
N SER A 180 -10.80 7.84 -11.10
CA SER A 180 -12.01 8.52 -10.67
C SER A 180 -12.78 7.61 -9.73
N LEU A 181 -13.00 8.08 -8.48
CA LEU A 181 -13.55 7.28 -7.38
C LEU A 181 -15.08 7.27 -7.35
N ASP A 182 -15.74 8.32 -7.86
CA ASP A 182 -17.20 8.41 -7.83
C ASP A 182 -17.84 7.21 -8.53
N SER A 183 -18.74 6.54 -7.82
CA SER A 183 -19.36 5.30 -8.29
C SER A 183 -20.57 5.50 -9.22
N SER A 184 -21.06 6.73 -9.35
CA SER A 184 -22.33 7.00 -10.03
C SER A 184 -22.36 8.29 -10.87
N ALA A 185 -21.32 9.13 -10.78
CA ALA A 185 -21.29 10.40 -11.48
C ALA A 185 -21.31 10.21 -12.99
N SER A 186 -22.19 10.90 -13.67
CA SER A 186 -22.10 11.09 -15.11
C SER A 186 -20.86 11.93 -15.41
N ALA A 187 -20.07 11.52 -16.42
CA ALA A 187 -18.82 12.16 -16.79
C ALA A 187 -17.79 12.22 -15.64
N ALA A 188 -17.68 11.12 -14.86
CA ALA A 188 -16.73 10.99 -13.77
C ALA A 188 -15.26 11.20 -14.21
N LEU A 189 -14.95 10.89 -15.46
CA LEU A 189 -13.74 11.33 -16.15
C LEU A 189 -14.12 12.04 -17.44
N THR A 190 -13.80 13.31 -17.54
CA THR A 190 -14.05 14.13 -18.75
C THR A 190 -12.75 14.56 -19.38
N VAL A 191 -12.63 14.38 -20.71
CA VAL A 191 -11.54 14.94 -21.53
C VAL A 191 -12.17 15.72 -22.69
N SER A 192 -12.02 17.03 -22.71
CA SER A 192 -12.79 17.88 -23.65
C SER A 192 -12.02 19.06 -24.19
N GLY A 193 -12.53 19.67 -25.26
CA GLY A 193 -12.06 20.97 -25.77
C GLY A 193 -10.62 20.96 -26.31
N GLY A 194 -10.14 19.85 -26.86
CA GLY A 194 -8.77 19.71 -27.37
C GLY A 194 -7.73 19.27 -26.31
N ALA A 195 -8.19 18.94 -25.11
CA ALA A 195 -7.28 18.39 -24.08
C ALA A 195 -6.68 17.06 -24.53
N SER A 196 -5.38 16.88 -24.23
CA SER A 196 -4.62 15.67 -24.58
C SER A 196 -4.04 15.02 -23.35
N VAL A 197 -4.41 13.77 -23.11
CA VAL A 197 -3.93 12.95 -21.99
C VAL A 197 -3.18 11.75 -22.54
N VAL A 198 -1.91 11.60 -22.16
CA VAL A 198 -1.06 10.48 -22.56
C VAL A 198 -0.51 9.80 -21.31
N LEU A 199 -0.95 8.58 -21.07
CA LEU A 199 -0.48 7.73 -19.97
C LEU A 199 0.43 6.65 -20.54
N SER A 200 1.75 6.77 -20.38
CA SER A 200 2.68 5.92 -21.13
C SER A 200 2.84 4.50 -20.56
N ASN A 201 2.78 4.32 -19.23
CA ASN A 201 3.05 3.03 -18.57
C ASN A 201 2.03 2.68 -17.48
N CYS A 202 0.84 3.27 -17.53
CA CYS A 202 -0.20 3.08 -16.52
C CYS A 202 -1.59 3.20 -17.13
N ALA A 203 -2.58 2.68 -16.41
CA ALA A 203 -3.98 2.70 -16.83
C ALA A 203 -4.71 3.98 -16.44
N ALA A 204 -5.90 4.18 -17.02
CA ALA A 204 -6.96 5.00 -16.46
C ALA A 204 -8.07 4.09 -15.91
N GLN A 205 -8.61 4.43 -14.74
CA GLN A 205 -9.71 3.71 -14.10
C GLN A 205 -10.84 4.67 -13.76
N VAL A 206 -12.07 4.33 -14.14
CA VAL A 206 -13.28 5.10 -13.86
C VAL A 206 -14.28 4.19 -13.16
N ASN A 207 -14.58 4.49 -11.88
CA ASN A 207 -15.44 3.65 -11.04
C ASN A 207 -16.93 3.88 -11.23
N SER A 208 -17.34 4.96 -11.90
CA SER A 208 -18.75 5.25 -12.11
C SER A 208 -19.44 4.21 -13.00
N ASP A 209 -20.61 3.77 -12.59
CA ASP A 209 -21.51 2.88 -13.32
C ASP A 209 -22.47 3.60 -14.30
N ASP A 210 -22.39 4.94 -14.37
CA ASP A 210 -23.17 5.73 -15.30
C ASP A 210 -22.89 5.37 -16.76
N GLY A 211 -23.90 5.42 -17.61
CA GLY A 211 -23.78 5.12 -19.04
C GLY A 211 -22.83 6.04 -19.82
N ASN A 212 -22.45 7.18 -19.23
CA ASN A 212 -21.50 8.15 -19.77
C ASN A 212 -20.39 8.49 -18.75
N ALA A 213 -19.94 7.50 -18.00
CA ALA A 213 -18.95 7.65 -16.94
C ALA A 213 -17.61 8.24 -17.43
N LEU A 214 -17.12 7.79 -18.59
CA LEU A 214 -16.03 8.42 -19.34
C LEU A 214 -16.63 9.22 -20.50
N ASN A 215 -16.28 10.50 -20.57
CA ASN A 215 -16.77 11.37 -21.65
C ASN A 215 -15.60 12.11 -22.32
N CYS A 216 -15.29 11.71 -23.55
CA CYS A 216 -14.34 12.43 -24.41
C CYS A 216 -15.11 13.18 -25.51
N ASN A 217 -15.02 14.51 -25.52
CA ASN A 217 -15.74 15.32 -26.49
C ASN A 217 -14.92 16.53 -26.94
N GLY A 218 -15.40 17.25 -27.94
CA GLY A 218 -14.79 18.51 -28.39
C GLY A 218 -13.32 18.39 -28.83
N GLY A 219 -12.87 17.23 -29.30
CA GLY A 219 -11.49 17.00 -29.71
C GLY A 219 -10.58 16.52 -28.57
N GLY A 220 -11.12 16.29 -27.38
CA GLY A 220 -10.36 15.71 -26.26
C GLY A 220 -9.91 14.27 -26.56
N SER A 221 -8.70 13.91 -26.15
CA SER A 221 -8.09 12.60 -26.38
C SER A 221 -7.48 12.02 -25.12
N LEU A 222 -7.71 10.72 -24.90
CA LEU A 222 -7.09 9.94 -23.82
C LEU A 222 -6.41 8.71 -24.43
N SER A 223 -5.12 8.59 -24.20
CA SER A 223 -4.31 7.45 -24.64
C SER A 223 -3.65 6.80 -23.44
N ALA A 224 -3.85 5.51 -23.26
CA ALA A 224 -3.28 4.71 -22.18
C ALA A 224 -3.13 3.24 -22.62
N PRO A 225 -2.25 2.44 -21.98
CA PRO A 225 -2.17 1.00 -22.20
C PRO A 225 -3.49 0.27 -21.92
N SER A 226 -4.27 0.75 -20.95
CA SER A 226 -5.66 0.33 -20.71
C SER A 226 -6.48 1.46 -20.12
N ILE A 227 -7.74 1.53 -20.55
CA ILE A 227 -8.73 2.46 -20.01
C ILE A 227 -9.92 1.61 -19.58
N ASN A 228 -10.11 1.49 -18.26
CA ASN A 228 -11.13 0.64 -17.65
C ASN A 228 -12.24 1.51 -17.09
N VAL A 229 -13.48 1.21 -17.47
CA VAL A 229 -14.67 1.94 -17.05
C VAL A 229 -15.72 0.95 -16.54
N VAL A 230 -16.27 1.17 -15.36
CA VAL A 230 -17.32 0.33 -14.81
C VAL A 230 -18.60 0.47 -15.62
N GLY A 231 -19.02 1.68 -15.89
CA GLY A 231 -20.17 2.03 -16.70
C GLY A 231 -19.87 2.17 -18.18
N GLY A 232 -20.40 3.20 -18.80
CA GLY A 232 -20.25 3.49 -20.23
C GLY A 232 -19.17 4.52 -20.54
N ALA A 233 -18.70 4.49 -21.79
CA ALA A 233 -17.70 5.42 -22.32
C ALA A 233 -18.19 6.05 -23.63
N GLY A 234 -18.01 7.37 -23.77
CA GLY A 234 -18.30 8.13 -24.96
C GLY A 234 -17.07 8.85 -25.51
N GLY A 235 -16.78 8.72 -26.79
CA GLY A 235 -15.77 9.48 -27.52
C GLY A 235 -14.32 8.98 -27.40
N CYS A 236 -13.94 8.22 -26.36
CA CYS A 236 -12.65 7.56 -26.24
C CYS A 236 -12.80 6.04 -26.24
N PRO A 237 -11.85 5.29 -26.84
CA PRO A 237 -11.86 3.83 -26.72
C PRO A 237 -11.59 3.42 -25.27
N ALA A 238 -12.42 2.54 -24.74
CA ALA A 238 -12.27 2.05 -23.35
C ALA A 238 -12.85 0.63 -23.20
N THR A 239 -12.41 -0.09 -22.19
CA THR A 239 -13.00 -1.36 -21.75
C THR A 239 -14.12 -1.03 -20.75
N THR A 240 -15.36 -1.19 -21.17
CA THR A 240 -16.56 -0.98 -20.34
C THR A 240 -16.94 -2.26 -19.59
N GLY A 241 -17.67 -2.14 -18.48
CA GLY A 241 -18.01 -3.27 -17.61
C GLY A 241 -16.83 -3.81 -16.80
N ALA A 242 -15.78 -3.01 -16.65
CA ALA A 242 -14.65 -3.36 -15.81
C ALA A 242 -15.07 -3.39 -14.32
N PRO A 243 -14.40 -4.17 -13.45
CA PRO A 243 -14.66 -4.11 -12.02
C PRO A 243 -14.24 -2.75 -11.44
N ALA A 244 -15.01 -2.24 -10.49
CA ALA A 244 -14.61 -1.08 -9.70
C ALA A 244 -13.38 -1.40 -8.85
N VAL A 245 -12.50 -0.43 -8.66
CA VAL A 245 -11.33 -0.56 -7.78
C VAL A 245 -11.55 0.24 -6.50
N SER A 246 -11.07 -0.27 -5.38
CA SER A 246 -11.06 0.49 -4.13
C SER A 246 -10.13 1.70 -4.24
N ASP A 247 -10.40 2.73 -3.42
CA ASP A 247 -9.49 3.86 -3.29
C ASP A 247 -8.08 3.36 -2.89
N PRO A 248 -7.07 3.57 -3.75
CA PRO A 248 -5.72 3.08 -3.48
C PRO A 248 -5.07 3.75 -2.27
N PHE A 249 -5.55 4.93 -1.85
CA PHE A 249 -5.04 5.69 -0.71
C PHE A 249 -6.00 5.72 0.49
N GLY A 250 -7.13 4.99 0.42
CA GLY A 250 -8.16 4.97 1.46
C GLY A 250 -7.67 4.52 2.84
N GLY A 251 -6.63 3.71 2.89
CA GLY A 251 -5.99 3.26 4.14
C GLY A 251 -4.85 4.15 4.65
N LEU A 252 -4.47 5.21 3.92
CA LEU A 252 -3.36 6.07 4.32
C LEU A 252 -3.82 7.01 5.45
N ALA A 253 -3.07 7.05 6.56
CA ALA A 253 -3.37 7.99 7.64
C ALA A 253 -3.10 9.44 7.19
N PRO A 254 -3.94 10.42 7.60
CA PRO A 254 -3.62 11.83 7.43
C PRO A 254 -2.35 12.19 8.20
N PRO A 255 -1.64 13.27 7.83
CA PRO A 255 -0.50 13.73 8.61
C PRO A 255 -0.86 13.96 10.08
N ASP A 256 0.03 13.55 10.99
CA ASP A 256 -0.14 13.85 12.41
C ASP A 256 0.14 15.35 12.64
N LEU A 257 -0.86 16.06 13.16
CA LEU A 257 -0.77 17.48 13.45
C LEU A 257 -0.24 17.76 14.86
N THR A 258 -0.07 16.73 15.69
CA THR A 258 0.33 16.87 17.10
C THR A 258 1.73 17.44 17.22
N GLY A 259 1.86 18.60 17.83
CA GLY A 259 3.17 19.24 18.06
C GLY A 259 3.79 19.92 16.87
N LEU A 260 3.09 19.98 15.71
CA LEU A 260 3.57 20.77 14.57
C LEU A 260 3.54 22.27 14.89
N ALA A 261 4.64 22.94 14.57
CA ALA A 261 4.72 24.39 14.66
C ALA A 261 3.93 25.06 13.52
N ASN A 262 3.54 26.32 13.72
CA ASN A 262 3.07 27.13 12.60
C ASN A 262 4.17 27.29 11.56
N GLY A 263 3.80 27.20 10.30
CA GLY A 263 4.68 27.53 9.20
C GLY A 263 5.04 29.03 9.20
N SER A 264 6.11 29.36 8.53
CA SER A 264 6.56 30.76 8.42
C SER A 264 6.90 31.11 6.98
N PHE A 265 6.83 32.40 6.67
CA PHE A 265 7.27 32.97 5.40
C PHE A 265 8.43 33.92 5.63
N ASP A 266 9.56 33.65 4.99
CA ASP A 266 10.72 34.56 4.98
C ASP A 266 10.65 35.51 3.79
N ASN A 267 10.38 36.79 4.06
CA ASN A 267 10.30 37.84 3.04
C ASN A 267 11.65 38.13 2.37
N GLY A 268 12.78 37.81 3.02
CA GLY A 268 14.10 38.05 2.47
C GLY A 268 14.46 37.05 1.35
N THR A 269 14.02 35.81 1.48
CA THR A 269 14.26 34.74 0.52
C THR A 269 13.02 34.33 -0.25
N ASN A 270 11.86 34.90 0.03
CA ASN A 270 10.56 34.51 -0.50
C ASN A 270 10.29 33.01 -0.29
N THR A 271 10.62 32.47 0.89
CA THR A 271 10.56 31.03 1.16
C THR A 271 9.55 30.70 2.25
N TYR A 272 8.67 29.75 1.97
CA TYR A 272 7.78 29.13 2.95
C TYR A 272 8.49 27.96 3.64
N SER A 273 8.34 27.85 4.97
CA SER A 273 8.79 26.68 5.76
C SER A 273 7.63 25.72 6.04
N PRO A 274 7.88 24.40 6.20
CA PRO A 274 6.86 23.45 6.58
C PRO A 274 6.17 23.83 7.90
N GLY A 275 4.90 23.44 8.07
CA GLY A 275 4.13 23.70 9.28
C GLY A 275 2.66 24.03 8.99
N ILE A 276 1.94 24.51 10.01
CA ILE A 276 0.51 24.82 9.95
C ILE A 276 0.29 26.25 9.44
N TYR A 277 -0.55 26.37 8.43
CA TYR A 277 -0.97 27.63 7.82
C TYR A 277 -2.47 27.84 8.00
N LYS A 278 -2.83 28.60 9.03
CA LYS A 278 -4.22 28.98 9.29
C LYS A 278 -4.70 29.99 8.28
N GLY A 279 -5.76 29.65 7.54
CA GLY A 279 -6.25 30.47 6.43
C GLY A 279 -5.55 30.21 5.10
N GLY A 280 -4.75 29.11 5.03
CA GLY A 280 -4.10 28.68 3.80
C GLY A 280 -2.90 29.53 3.36
N ILE A 281 -2.49 29.34 2.11
CA ILE A 281 -1.38 30.07 1.49
C ILE A 281 -1.90 30.71 0.20
N SER A 282 -1.68 32.01 0.04
CA SER A 282 -2.05 32.74 -1.16
C SER A 282 -0.83 33.46 -1.76
N VAL A 283 -0.50 33.11 -3.01
CA VAL A 283 0.58 33.72 -3.78
C VAL A 283 -0.02 34.51 -4.92
N HIS A 284 0.25 35.80 -4.95
CA HIS A 284 -0.29 36.72 -5.96
C HIS A 284 0.82 37.52 -6.59
N ASN A 285 1.01 37.39 -7.89
CA ASN A 285 2.03 38.13 -8.66
C ASN A 285 3.44 38.08 -8.02
N ALA A 286 3.82 36.94 -7.47
CA ALA A 286 5.08 36.75 -6.75
C ALA A 286 5.70 35.40 -7.07
N SER A 287 7.01 35.31 -6.87
CA SER A 287 7.76 34.06 -6.96
C SER A 287 8.11 33.57 -5.55
N VAL A 288 7.74 32.35 -5.21
CA VAL A 288 7.99 31.76 -3.91
C VAL A 288 8.58 30.37 -4.03
N THR A 289 9.34 30.00 -3.00
CA THR A 289 9.91 28.65 -2.86
C THR A 289 9.36 27.99 -1.61
N PHE A 290 9.06 26.69 -1.70
CA PHE A 290 8.68 25.86 -0.57
C PHE A 290 9.84 24.98 -0.15
N SER A 291 10.27 25.07 1.12
CA SER A 291 11.27 24.15 1.68
C SER A 291 10.71 22.74 1.78
N PRO A 292 11.53 21.69 1.68
CA PRO A 292 11.06 20.31 1.82
C PRO A 292 10.29 20.07 3.12
N GLY A 293 9.17 19.36 3.07
CA GLY A 293 8.36 18.99 4.24
C GLY A 293 6.85 19.11 4.02
N THR A 294 6.09 18.99 5.09
CA THR A 294 4.62 18.98 5.07
C THR A 294 4.04 20.34 5.45
N TYR A 295 3.11 20.78 4.62
CA TYR A 295 2.35 22.04 4.76
C TYR A 295 0.90 21.70 5.06
N ILE A 296 0.42 22.08 6.25
CA ILE A 296 -0.97 21.88 6.66
C ILE A 296 -1.74 23.15 6.37
N LEU A 297 -2.66 23.07 5.44
CA LEU A 297 -3.53 24.20 5.07
C LEU A 297 -4.82 24.11 5.88
N GLU A 298 -4.83 24.74 7.05
CA GLU A 298 -6.02 24.81 7.92
C GLU A 298 -7.00 25.87 7.42
N GLY A 299 -7.91 25.47 6.55
CA GLY A 299 -8.79 26.38 5.83
C GLY A 299 -8.03 27.19 4.77
N GLY A 300 -8.74 27.93 3.91
CA GLY A 300 -8.15 28.86 2.95
C GLY A 300 -7.43 28.24 1.74
N GLY A 301 -7.06 26.97 1.76
CA GLY A 301 -6.44 26.26 0.62
C GLY A 301 -5.08 26.79 0.19
N LEU A 302 -4.71 26.50 -1.07
CA LEU A 302 -3.50 27.03 -1.72
C LEU A 302 -3.89 27.79 -2.98
N THR A 303 -3.56 29.06 -3.06
CA THR A 303 -3.94 29.89 -4.19
C THR A 303 -2.71 30.45 -4.90
N CYS A 304 -2.69 30.35 -6.23
CA CYS A 304 -1.68 30.94 -7.10
C CYS A 304 -2.37 31.75 -8.22
N ASN A 305 -2.27 33.08 -8.16
CA ASN A 305 -2.96 33.96 -9.09
C ASN A 305 -2.02 34.96 -9.77
N SER A 306 -2.44 35.49 -10.92
CA SER A 306 -1.83 36.66 -11.59
C SER A 306 -0.35 36.48 -11.86
N GLY A 307 0.09 35.40 -12.50
CA GLY A 307 1.49 35.19 -12.88
C GLY A 307 2.40 34.81 -11.71
N CYS A 308 1.85 34.18 -10.65
CA CYS A 308 2.66 33.66 -9.55
C CYS A 308 3.63 32.57 -10.02
N THR A 309 4.74 32.43 -9.32
CA THR A 309 5.66 31.27 -9.48
C THR A 309 5.80 30.53 -8.16
N MET A 310 5.53 29.23 -8.18
CA MET A 310 5.74 28.34 -7.03
C MET A 310 6.76 27.26 -7.39
N THR A 311 7.77 27.10 -6.57
CA THR A 311 8.76 26.02 -6.71
C THR A 311 8.92 25.28 -5.37
N GLY A 312 9.12 23.98 -5.42
CA GLY A 312 9.35 23.17 -4.22
C GLY A 312 9.65 21.73 -4.56
N THR A 313 10.63 21.15 -3.88
CA THR A 313 11.01 19.73 -4.03
C THR A 313 10.85 19.04 -2.68
N GLY A 314 10.24 17.87 -2.68
CA GLY A 314 9.99 17.13 -1.43
C GLY A 314 8.90 17.76 -0.57
N VAL A 315 7.83 18.29 -1.17
CA VAL A 315 6.75 18.98 -0.47
C VAL A 315 5.45 18.19 -0.51
N THR A 316 4.73 18.19 0.61
CA THR A 316 3.36 17.67 0.72
C THR A 316 2.45 18.78 1.23
N PHE A 317 1.33 19.00 0.57
CA PHE A 317 0.28 19.92 1.01
C PHE A 317 -0.93 19.10 1.47
N TYR A 318 -1.20 19.13 2.77
CA TYR A 318 -2.44 18.55 3.34
C TYR A 318 -3.48 19.66 3.46
N ASN A 319 -4.55 19.55 2.67
CA ASN A 319 -5.62 20.54 2.63
C ASN A 319 -6.81 20.07 3.46
N THR A 320 -7.12 20.80 4.50
CA THR A 320 -8.14 20.46 5.49
C THR A 320 -8.96 21.69 5.90
N CYS A 321 -9.98 21.48 6.75
CA CYS A 321 -10.84 22.50 7.28
C CYS A 321 -10.17 23.30 8.42
N ASN A 322 -10.84 24.35 8.89
CA ASN A 322 -10.42 25.04 10.10
C ASN A 322 -10.27 24.03 11.25
N SER A 323 -9.33 24.27 12.14
CA SER A 323 -9.02 23.40 13.28
C SER A 323 -8.32 22.06 12.94
N GLY A 324 -7.83 21.89 11.70
CA GLY A 324 -7.00 20.74 11.31
C GLY A 324 -7.76 19.47 10.93
N ALA A 325 -9.10 19.50 10.94
CA ALA A 325 -9.95 18.39 10.50
C ALA A 325 -11.28 18.89 9.94
N CYS A 326 -11.85 18.15 8.98
CA CYS A 326 -13.17 18.46 8.41
C CYS A 326 -14.33 17.78 9.16
N ASP A 327 -14.11 16.63 9.80
CA ASP A 327 -15.07 15.90 10.64
C ASP A 327 -16.47 15.73 10.01
N GLY A 328 -16.52 15.48 8.71
CA GLY A 328 -17.76 15.36 7.95
C GLY A 328 -18.39 16.70 7.56
N GLY A 329 -17.65 17.82 7.72
CA GLY A 329 -18.07 19.17 7.31
C GLY A 329 -17.15 19.79 6.28
N SER A 330 -17.33 21.09 6.04
CA SER A 330 -16.50 21.86 5.09
C SER A 330 -16.11 23.24 5.63
N THR A 331 -16.19 23.42 6.95
CA THR A 331 -16.00 24.75 7.58
C THR A 331 -14.61 25.32 7.30
N GLY A 332 -14.58 26.43 6.54
CA GLY A 332 -13.35 27.12 6.17
C GLY A 332 -12.51 26.45 5.10
N TYR A 333 -12.87 25.25 4.63
CA TYR A 333 -12.19 24.61 3.50
C TYR A 333 -12.24 25.54 2.27
N LYS A 334 -11.12 25.63 1.61
CA LYS A 334 -11.00 26.22 0.28
C LYS A 334 -10.15 25.31 -0.59
N PRO A 335 -10.47 25.24 -1.89
CA PRO A 335 -9.73 24.39 -2.82
C PRO A 335 -8.30 24.87 -3.07
N ILE A 336 -7.53 24.00 -3.68
CA ILE A 336 -6.28 24.36 -4.34
C ILE A 336 -6.64 25.00 -5.67
N SER A 337 -6.23 26.24 -5.86
CA SER A 337 -6.58 27.04 -7.03
C SER A 337 -5.33 27.68 -7.65
N ILE A 338 -4.94 27.17 -8.81
CA ILE A 338 -3.77 27.65 -9.58
C ILE A 338 -4.30 28.24 -10.88
N ASN A 339 -4.33 29.57 -10.95
CA ASN A 339 -4.95 30.33 -12.05
C ASN A 339 -4.01 31.35 -12.66
N GLY A 340 -4.31 31.77 -13.89
CA GLY A 340 -3.81 33.03 -14.47
C GLY A 340 -2.32 33.04 -14.80
N GLN A 341 -1.82 32.19 -15.69
CA GLN A 341 -0.44 32.20 -16.21
C GLN A 341 0.65 31.93 -15.13
N GLY A 342 0.29 31.22 -14.07
CA GLY A 342 1.25 30.83 -13.03
C GLY A 342 2.23 29.77 -13.53
N THR A 343 3.44 29.76 -12.99
CA THR A 343 4.41 28.68 -13.19
C THR A 343 4.55 27.88 -11.90
N VAL A 344 4.22 26.59 -11.95
CA VAL A 344 4.22 25.76 -10.75
C VAL A 344 5.07 24.51 -10.97
N ASN A 345 6.20 24.43 -10.26
CA ASN A 345 7.11 23.29 -10.28
C ASN A 345 7.21 22.71 -8.87
N LEU A 346 6.37 21.72 -8.59
CA LEU A 346 6.29 21.09 -7.28
C LEU A 346 6.49 19.58 -7.42
N SER A 347 7.30 19.03 -6.53
CA SER A 347 7.49 17.57 -6.44
C SER A 347 7.30 17.06 -5.02
N ALA A 348 6.62 15.95 -4.91
CA ALA A 348 6.42 15.25 -3.64
C ALA A 348 7.72 14.71 -3.04
N PRO A 349 7.75 14.42 -1.74
CA PRO A 349 8.82 13.64 -1.12
C PRO A 349 8.95 12.25 -1.74
N THR A 350 10.18 11.74 -1.80
CA THR A 350 10.45 10.42 -2.39
C THR A 350 9.94 9.27 -1.54
N ASP A 351 9.73 9.48 -0.26
CA ASP A 351 9.26 8.49 0.71
C ASP A 351 7.74 8.38 0.78
N SER A 352 6.99 9.50 0.77
CA SER A 352 5.53 9.49 0.78
C SER A 352 4.91 9.56 -0.61
N GLY A 353 5.58 10.18 -1.55
CA GLY A 353 5.11 10.35 -2.91
C GLY A 353 3.88 11.25 -3.09
N ILE A 354 3.34 11.85 -2.03
CA ILE A 354 2.10 12.62 -2.08
C ILE A 354 2.41 14.11 -2.14
N LEU A 355 1.95 14.75 -3.22
CA LEU A 355 2.07 16.19 -3.39
C LEU A 355 0.89 16.94 -2.78
N PHE A 356 -0.33 16.58 -3.16
CA PHE A 356 -1.55 17.12 -2.61
C PHE A 356 -2.37 16.03 -1.95
N PHE A 357 -2.80 16.28 -0.71
CA PHE A 357 -3.61 15.37 0.07
C PHE A 357 -4.81 16.12 0.63
N GLN A 358 -6.00 15.87 0.08
CA GLN A 358 -7.25 16.39 0.59
C GLN A 358 -7.70 15.59 1.81
N ASP A 359 -8.23 16.27 2.82
CA ASP A 359 -8.86 15.62 3.95
C ASP A 359 -10.08 14.80 3.51
N ARG A 360 -10.07 13.49 3.79
CA ARG A 360 -11.12 12.54 3.43
C ARG A 360 -12.41 12.70 4.21
N MET A 361 -12.37 13.42 5.33
CA MET A 361 -13.55 13.74 6.15
C MET A 361 -14.26 15.02 5.68
N LEU A 362 -13.81 15.60 4.55
CA LEU A 362 -14.49 16.70 3.92
C LEU A 362 -15.88 16.24 3.44
N SER A 363 -16.92 16.95 3.84
CA SER A 363 -18.23 16.78 3.22
C SER A 363 -18.18 17.40 1.82
N MET A 364 -18.47 16.57 0.80
CA MET A 364 -18.43 17.00 -0.59
C MET A 364 -19.04 18.38 -0.78
N ASN A 365 -18.20 19.33 -1.11
CA ASN A 365 -18.61 20.62 -1.67
C ASN A 365 -18.43 20.52 -3.18
N ASN A 366 -19.33 21.09 -3.95
CA ASN A 366 -19.20 21.20 -5.41
C ASN A 366 -18.02 22.10 -5.84
N ASP A 367 -17.10 22.42 -4.93
CA ASP A 367 -15.91 23.20 -5.22
C ASP A 367 -14.88 22.36 -5.97
N ASN A 368 -14.42 22.87 -7.10
CA ASN A 368 -13.38 22.21 -7.88
C ASN A 368 -12.01 22.54 -7.31
N GLU A 369 -11.13 21.58 -7.31
CA GLU A 369 -9.69 21.80 -7.21
C GLU A 369 -9.20 22.21 -8.59
N ASP A 370 -8.89 23.49 -8.78
CA ASP A 370 -8.69 24.07 -10.12
C ASP A 370 -7.20 24.30 -10.44
N ILE A 371 -6.75 23.72 -11.54
CA ILE A 371 -5.45 24.03 -12.16
C ILE A 371 -5.74 24.55 -13.58
N GLU A 372 -5.91 25.88 -13.70
CA GLU A 372 -6.48 26.53 -14.87
C GLU A 372 -5.62 27.63 -15.48
N GLY A 373 -6.06 28.10 -16.61
CA GLY A 373 -5.49 29.26 -17.30
C GLY A 373 -4.25 28.94 -18.10
N GLY A 374 -3.32 29.89 -18.20
CA GLY A 374 -2.03 29.70 -18.86
C GLY A 374 -0.97 29.11 -17.95
N ALA A 375 -1.36 28.40 -16.91
CA ALA A 375 -0.42 27.78 -15.97
C ALA A 375 0.49 26.79 -16.70
N SER A 376 1.78 26.85 -16.40
CA SER A 376 2.80 25.94 -16.91
C SER A 376 3.58 25.34 -15.75
N GLY A 377 4.22 24.21 -15.98
CA GLY A 377 5.08 23.61 -14.97
C GLY A 377 4.94 22.10 -14.85
N SER A 378 5.44 21.57 -13.77
CA SER A 378 5.36 20.14 -13.46
C SER A 378 4.84 19.92 -12.05
N LEU A 379 3.88 19.02 -11.92
CA LEU A 379 3.39 18.49 -10.65
C LEU A 379 3.82 17.03 -10.59
N SER A 380 4.83 16.71 -9.81
CA SER A 380 5.32 15.33 -9.69
C SER A 380 4.94 14.75 -8.32
N GLY A 381 4.17 13.68 -8.36
CA GLY A 381 3.63 13.03 -7.16
C GLY A 381 2.15 12.71 -7.28
N VAL A 382 1.56 12.30 -6.16
CA VAL A 382 0.13 12.02 -6.07
C VAL A 382 -0.67 13.30 -5.86
N LEU A 383 -1.70 13.45 -6.64
CA LEU A 383 -2.76 14.44 -6.46
C LEU A 383 -3.99 13.69 -5.95
N TYR A 384 -4.23 13.73 -4.64
CA TYR A 384 -5.26 12.95 -3.96
C TYR A 384 -6.40 13.84 -3.47
N PHE A 385 -7.52 13.79 -4.17
CA PHE A 385 -8.72 14.60 -3.93
C PHE A 385 -9.99 13.72 -3.90
N PRO A 386 -10.13 12.82 -2.91
CA PRO A 386 -11.18 11.81 -2.92
C PRO A 386 -12.59 12.37 -2.84
N GLU A 387 -12.76 13.58 -2.33
CA GLU A 387 -14.05 14.24 -2.12
C GLU A 387 -14.29 15.42 -3.08
N ALA A 388 -13.42 15.65 -4.08
CA ALA A 388 -13.56 16.78 -4.98
C ALA A 388 -13.35 16.42 -6.45
N ASN A 389 -13.83 17.29 -7.35
CA ASN A 389 -13.46 17.25 -8.75
C ASN A 389 -12.11 17.95 -8.97
N LEU A 390 -11.14 17.22 -9.49
CA LEU A 390 -9.89 17.83 -9.92
C LEU A 390 -10.01 18.28 -11.37
N LYS A 391 -9.87 19.58 -11.61
CA LYS A 391 -10.04 20.18 -12.92
C LYS A 391 -8.75 20.78 -13.45
N PHE A 392 -8.32 20.30 -14.61
CA PHE A 392 -7.27 20.92 -15.41
C PHE A 392 -7.94 21.61 -16.61
N ALA A 393 -7.74 22.91 -16.77
CA ALA A 393 -8.36 23.64 -17.86
C ALA A 393 -7.43 24.73 -18.45
N GLY A 394 -7.84 25.28 -19.59
CA GLY A 394 -7.05 26.29 -20.27
C GLY A 394 -5.88 25.71 -21.06
N SER A 395 -4.68 26.24 -20.86
CA SER A 395 -3.46 25.81 -21.56
C SER A 395 -2.44 25.17 -20.62
N PHE A 396 -2.90 24.49 -19.57
CA PHE A 396 -1.99 23.78 -18.67
C PHE A 396 -1.16 22.74 -19.45
N SER A 397 0.14 22.78 -19.28
CA SER A 397 1.07 21.84 -19.89
C SER A 397 1.88 21.17 -18.80
N GLY A 398 1.49 19.96 -18.43
CA GLY A 398 2.24 19.07 -17.52
C GLY A 398 2.99 18.03 -18.34
N ALA A 399 4.19 18.36 -18.79
CA ALA A 399 5.00 17.44 -19.57
C ALA A 399 5.93 16.61 -18.68
N ASN A 400 6.01 15.29 -18.93
CA ASN A 400 7.00 14.37 -18.35
C ASN A 400 7.08 14.31 -16.81
N ALA A 401 5.96 14.54 -16.13
CA ALA A 401 5.88 14.40 -14.69
C ALA A 401 5.42 12.98 -14.29
N SER A 402 6.01 12.42 -13.24
CA SER A 402 5.48 11.20 -12.61
C SER A 402 4.27 11.61 -11.74
N THR A 403 3.12 11.84 -12.39
CA THR A 403 1.90 12.31 -11.74
C THR A 403 0.88 11.19 -11.67
N VAL A 404 0.29 10.97 -10.51
CA VAL A 404 -0.89 10.13 -10.35
C VAL A 404 -2.03 10.95 -9.78
N ILE A 405 -3.19 10.79 -10.36
CA ILE A 405 -4.41 11.48 -9.97
C ILE A 405 -5.37 10.45 -9.39
N VAL A 406 -5.80 10.67 -8.15
CA VAL A 406 -6.92 9.97 -7.54
C VAL A 406 -7.86 11.04 -7.00
N ALA A 407 -9.02 11.15 -7.63
CA ALA A 407 -10.00 12.17 -7.27
C ALA A 407 -11.42 11.59 -7.33
N ASN A 408 -12.38 12.26 -6.70
CA ASN A 408 -13.78 11.87 -6.83
C ASN A 408 -14.20 11.86 -8.29
N THR A 409 -14.00 12.98 -8.98
CA THR A 409 -14.12 13.08 -10.44
C THR A 409 -12.93 13.85 -11.03
N VAL A 410 -12.67 13.69 -12.33
CA VAL A 410 -11.55 14.34 -13.03
C VAL A 410 -12.03 15.00 -14.31
N THR A 411 -11.68 16.25 -14.50
CA THR A 411 -12.00 17.02 -15.71
C THR A 411 -10.73 17.60 -16.33
N LEU A 412 -10.44 17.22 -17.56
CA LEU A 412 -9.42 17.84 -18.39
C LEU A 412 -10.09 18.57 -19.56
N ALA A 413 -9.88 19.87 -19.66
CA ALA A 413 -10.60 20.70 -20.61
C ALA A 413 -9.68 21.77 -21.28
N GLY A 414 -10.20 22.42 -22.30
CA GLY A 414 -9.45 23.43 -23.04
C GLY A 414 -8.34 22.81 -23.89
N ASN A 415 -7.17 23.43 -23.93
CA ASN A 415 -5.98 22.91 -24.60
C ASN A 415 -4.97 22.34 -23.59
N SER A 416 -5.46 21.83 -22.45
CA SER A 416 -4.58 21.26 -21.45
C SER A 416 -3.92 19.97 -21.97
N SER A 417 -2.65 19.79 -21.64
CA SER A 417 -1.93 18.55 -21.91
C SER A 417 -1.39 17.95 -20.63
N LEU A 418 -1.67 16.69 -20.41
CA LEU A 418 -1.13 15.89 -19.32
C LEU A 418 -0.41 14.68 -19.91
N GLU A 419 0.91 14.69 -19.80
CA GLU A 419 1.73 13.53 -20.14
C GLU A 419 2.36 13.00 -18.86
N THR A 420 2.02 11.77 -18.51
CA THR A 420 2.58 11.12 -17.33
C THR A 420 3.14 9.75 -17.66
N SER A 421 4.28 9.44 -17.07
CA SER A 421 4.96 8.17 -17.21
C SER A 421 5.44 7.69 -15.85
N LEU A 422 5.07 6.48 -15.49
CA LEU A 422 5.56 5.82 -14.27
C LEU A 422 6.87 5.05 -14.53
N THR A 423 7.79 5.61 -15.28
CA THR A 423 9.13 5.01 -15.51
C THR A 423 9.97 4.94 -14.23
N ASN A 424 9.73 5.85 -13.30
CA ASN A 424 10.22 5.80 -11.92
C ASN A 424 9.04 6.15 -11.01
N PRO A 425 8.13 5.19 -10.75
CA PRO A 425 7.03 5.48 -9.85
C PRO A 425 7.63 5.90 -8.51
N PRO A 426 7.16 7.02 -7.93
CA PRO A 426 7.44 7.28 -6.54
C PRO A 426 7.07 6.03 -5.74
N THR A 427 7.80 5.75 -4.71
CA THR A 427 7.63 4.57 -3.86
C THR A 427 6.42 4.76 -2.94
N TRP A 428 5.21 4.55 -3.47
CA TRP A 428 4.00 5.25 -3.06
C TRP A 428 3.15 4.65 -2.00
N MET A 429 3.19 3.36 -1.84
CA MET A 429 2.44 2.71 -0.77
C MET A 429 3.28 1.58 -0.24
N PRO A 430 3.85 1.77 0.95
CA PRO A 430 4.36 0.62 1.65
C PRO A 430 3.18 -0.32 1.90
N THR A 431 3.20 -1.50 1.32
CA THR A 431 2.29 -2.59 1.65
C THR A 431 3.10 -3.73 2.20
N ALA A 432 2.63 -4.33 3.29
CA ALA A 432 3.16 -5.61 3.72
C ALA A 432 2.73 -6.67 2.71
N SER A 433 3.68 -7.37 2.13
CA SER A 433 3.44 -8.47 1.22
C SER A 433 4.38 -9.62 1.56
N LEU A 434 3.88 -10.84 1.41
CA LEU A 434 4.74 -12.01 1.41
C LEU A 434 5.62 -11.98 0.15
N LEU A 435 6.90 -12.31 0.32
CA LEU A 435 7.83 -12.57 -0.77
C LEU A 435 7.91 -14.09 -0.93
N GLU A 436 7.34 -14.62 -2.01
CA GLU A 436 7.44 -16.03 -2.39
C GLU A 436 8.58 -16.25 -3.38
#